data_5e25af4f6a8d4df3b64c5ade0f4c7a67
#
_entry.id   5e25af4f6a8d4df3b64c5ade0f4c7a67
#
_cell.length_a   1.000
_cell.length_b   1.000
_cell.length_c   1.000
_cell.angle_alpha   90.00
_cell.angle_beta   90.00
_cell.angle_gamma   90.00
#
_symmetry.space_group_name_H-M   'P 1'
#
loop_
_entity.id
_entity.type
_entity.pdbx_description
1 polymer ?
#
loop_
_entity_poly.entity_id
_entity_poly.type
_entity_poly.pdbx_seq_one_letter_code
_entity_poly.pdbx_strand_id
1 'polypeptide(L)'
;GGLVIICSLFNYLTLFISRLCMRNREMALRKVNGASNKALSVQFAIELLLLLCIALFSGLLLVEMSMSRFLNFTQIEPSSYYGEILVYLLAVIILSFLFTLMPLSYFRRRTLQETIKGNVATARPYLFRRIGIIVQLMVSLSFIFCTVVIMKQLHFLKNTDLGMERHNVANVALWNGDIHQWTEKIKALPMVTETLPPAYFPIIPTGPMMYAEITNWDGLPKVTEKTLLVGIMPAKEEFFKFYDLKLLEGEFISEKSQQNEVVVDESTCLKFGWKHALGKTFGNNTNSRQDITYKVVGVVKNFSYRSPTSKPGLIAFQRPEAQEYLLNRAGILFKFKEGTWNECREVIEKLHKEEFPNAYLRLFSEEEEYGKYLRSEDALMKLLSFVSLVCVLISVFGIFSLVTLSCEQRQKEIAIRKVNGAQIRHILQMFFREYLLLLVIAAVIAFPMGYVVMRQWLETYVRQTAINGWVYVGIFVVVAVIILLCIIWRIWKAARQNPAEVIKNE
;
A
#
# COMPACT_ATOMS: atom_id res chain seq x y z
N GLY A 1 9.80 -7.56 5.44
CA GLY A 1 10.96 -7.70 6.35
C GLY A 1 12.17 -8.30 5.65
N GLY A 2 12.09 -9.56 5.17
CA GLY A 2 13.25 -10.31 4.65
C GLY A 2 14.06 -9.62 3.55
N LEU A 3 13.38 -8.99 2.56
CA LEU A 3 14.07 -8.26 1.49
C LEU A 3 14.88 -7.05 2.00
N VAL A 4 14.38 -6.34 3.00
CA VAL A 4 15.10 -5.22 3.62
C VAL A 4 16.35 -5.71 4.36
N ILE A 5 16.24 -6.83 5.06
CA ILE A 5 17.37 -7.49 5.73
C ILE A 5 18.43 -7.91 4.72
N ILE A 6 18.02 -8.56 3.62
CA ILE A 6 18.93 -8.94 2.52
C ILE A 6 19.63 -7.71 1.96
N CYS A 7 18.90 -6.63 1.68
CA CYS A 7 19.44 -5.36 1.19
C CYS A 7 20.49 -4.78 2.16
N SER A 8 20.18 -4.75 3.44
CA SER A 8 21.08 -4.27 4.50
C SER A 8 22.33 -5.14 4.63
N LEU A 9 22.18 -6.48 4.55
CA LEU A 9 23.29 -7.44 4.58
C LEU A 9 24.22 -7.26 3.37
N PHE A 10 23.68 -7.11 2.17
CA PHE A 10 24.50 -6.84 0.97
C PHE A 10 25.26 -5.53 1.08
N ASN A 11 24.63 -4.48 1.60
CA ASN A 11 25.31 -3.20 1.86
C ASN A 11 26.46 -3.38 2.86
N TYR A 12 26.19 -4.00 4.00
CA TYR A 12 27.22 -4.29 5.01
C TYR A 12 28.37 -5.14 4.45
N LEU A 13 28.08 -6.25 3.75
CA LEU A 13 29.09 -7.09 3.16
C LEU A 13 29.97 -6.37 2.14
N THR A 14 29.37 -5.54 1.31
CA THR A 14 30.08 -4.75 0.32
C THR A 14 31.08 -3.79 1.00
N LEU A 15 30.68 -3.14 2.08
CA LEU A 15 31.55 -2.27 2.87
C LEU A 15 32.63 -3.06 3.63
N PHE A 16 32.27 -4.19 4.21
CA PHE A 16 33.20 -5.05 4.94
C PHE A 16 34.32 -5.60 4.04
N ILE A 17 33.95 -6.17 2.88
CA ILE A 17 34.92 -6.65 1.88
C ILE A 17 35.85 -5.52 1.44
N SER A 18 35.28 -4.35 1.21
CA SER A 18 36.06 -3.20 0.78
C SER A 18 37.08 -2.76 1.84
N ARG A 19 36.69 -2.73 3.12
CA ARG A 19 37.60 -2.46 4.25
C ARG A 19 38.68 -3.55 4.39
N LEU A 20 38.32 -4.82 4.25
CA LEU A 20 39.30 -5.91 4.26
C LEU A 20 40.35 -5.75 3.15
N CYS A 21 39.91 -5.35 1.93
CA CYS A 21 40.85 -5.10 0.83
C CYS A 21 41.83 -3.96 1.14
N MET A 22 41.40 -2.91 1.83
CA MET A 22 42.26 -1.80 2.21
C MET A 22 43.28 -2.17 3.30
N ARG A 23 42.91 -3.07 4.21
CA ARG A 23 43.77 -3.55 5.30
C ARG A 23 44.66 -4.74 4.91
N ASN A 24 44.71 -5.12 3.61
CA ASN A 24 45.51 -6.24 3.16
C ASN A 24 47.00 -6.09 3.51
N ARG A 25 47.59 -4.89 3.37
CA ARG A 25 48.99 -4.61 3.72
C ARG A 25 49.25 -4.78 5.22
N GLU A 26 48.33 -4.30 6.09
CA GLU A 26 48.39 -4.48 7.52
C GLU A 26 48.35 -5.96 7.90
N MET A 27 47.41 -6.72 7.28
CA MET A 27 47.29 -8.15 7.51
C MET A 27 48.53 -8.93 7.06
N ALA A 28 49.17 -8.56 5.94
CA ALA A 28 50.38 -9.15 5.45
C ALA A 28 51.55 -8.89 6.43
N LEU A 29 51.71 -7.67 6.90
CA LEU A 29 52.75 -7.31 7.89
C LEU A 29 52.58 -8.05 9.21
N ARG A 30 51.33 -8.21 9.71
CA ARG A 30 51.08 -9.01 10.93
C ARG A 30 51.38 -10.49 10.72
N LYS A 31 51.09 -11.06 9.54
CA LYS A 31 51.48 -12.45 9.22
C LYS A 31 53.02 -12.64 9.16
N VAL A 32 53.74 -11.69 8.59
CA VAL A 32 55.19 -11.69 8.59
C VAL A 32 55.75 -11.66 10.01
N ASN A 33 55.10 -10.90 10.91
CA ASN A 33 55.45 -10.83 12.35
C ASN A 33 54.90 -12.02 13.17
N GLY A 34 54.47 -13.11 12.53
CA GLY A 34 54.10 -14.36 13.21
C GLY A 34 52.62 -14.48 13.64
N ALA A 35 51.75 -13.56 13.23
CA ALA A 35 50.34 -13.68 13.57
C ALA A 35 49.69 -14.87 12.84
N SER A 36 49.05 -15.77 13.59
CA SER A 36 48.33 -16.90 13.00
C SER A 36 47.05 -16.48 12.30
N ASN A 37 46.62 -17.26 11.30
CA ASN A 37 45.36 -17.04 10.63
C ASN A 37 44.15 -17.08 11.61
N LYS A 38 44.27 -17.88 12.70
CA LYS A 38 43.23 -17.90 13.76
C LYS A 38 43.15 -16.59 14.54
N ALA A 39 44.31 -16.04 14.94
CA ALA A 39 44.37 -14.77 15.68
C ALA A 39 43.75 -13.62 14.85
N LEU A 40 44.07 -13.51 13.57
CA LEU A 40 43.46 -12.52 12.66
C LEU A 40 41.95 -12.73 12.51
N SER A 41 41.50 -13.98 12.36
CA SER A 41 40.05 -14.27 12.26
C SER A 41 39.30 -13.92 13.53
N VAL A 42 39.86 -14.23 14.70
CA VAL A 42 39.27 -13.88 15.99
C VAL A 42 39.16 -12.36 16.17
N GLN A 43 40.21 -11.63 15.79
CA GLN A 43 40.20 -10.16 15.88
C GLN A 43 39.08 -9.56 15.02
N PHE A 44 38.92 -10.01 13.76
CA PHE A 44 37.83 -9.54 12.89
C PHE A 44 36.46 -9.98 13.39
N ALA A 45 36.35 -11.18 13.97
CA ALA A 45 35.11 -11.65 14.58
C ALA A 45 34.69 -10.79 15.78
N ILE A 46 35.64 -10.41 16.64
CA ILE A 46 35.38 -9.50 17.78
C ILE A 46 34.96 -8.11 17.27
N GLU A 47 35.70 -7.54 16.30
CA GLU A 47 35.38 -6.25 15.70
C GLU A 47 33.95 -6.25 15.12
N LEU A 48 33.57 -7.32 14.41
CA LEU A 48 32.24 -7.51 13.91
C LEU A 48 31.18 -7.60 15.01
N LEU A 49 31.45 -8.40 16.04
CA LEU A 49 30.52 -8.61 17.14
C LEU A 49 30.24 -7.31 17.89
N LEU A 50 31.28 -6.49 18.15
CA LEU A 50 31.14 -5.17 18.74
C LEU A 50 30.27 -4.24 17.88
N LEU A 51 30.50 -4.21 16.55
CA LEU A 51 29.69 -3.41 15.63
C LEU A 51 28.24 -3.88 15.61
N LEU A 52 27.98 -5.20 15.62
CA LEU A 52 26.64 -5.76 15.69
C LEU A 52 25.94 -5.40 17.01
N CYS A 53 26.64 -5.44 18.15
CA CYS A 53 26.09 -5.04 19.44
C CYS A 53 25.70 -3.55 19.46
N ILE A 54 26.55 -2.67 18.94
CA ILE A 54 26.27 -1.23 18.83
C ILE A 54 25.08 -0.99 17.91
N ALA A 55 25.04 -1.67 16.75
CA ALA A 55 23.94 -1.56 15.79
C ALA A 55 22.62 -2.07 16.38
N LEU A 56 22.65 -3.16 17.14
CA LEU A 56 21.52 -3.72 17.84
C LEU A 56 20.96 -2.73 18.87
N PHE A 57 21.84 -2.22 19.74
CA PHE A 57 21.42 -1.28 20.77
C PHE A 57 20.84 0.01 20.17
N SER A 58 21.52 0.58 19.18
CA SER A 58 21.01 1.77 18.49
C SER A 58 19.71 1.49 17.71
N GLY A 59 19.57 0.31 17.11
CA GLY A 59 18.36 -0.12 16.41
C GLY A 59 17.18 -0.26 17.38
N LEU A 60 17.36 -0.91 18.52
CA LEU A 60 16.32 -1.04 19.55
C LEU A 60 15.88 0.32 20.09
N LEU A 61 16.84 1.21 20.34
CA LEU A 61 16.54 2.57 20.79
C LEU A 61 15.71 3.36 19.76
N LEU A 62 16.05 3.24 18.48
CA LEU A 62 15.27 3.87 17.39
C LEU A 62 13.86 3.28 17.28
N VAL A 63 13.71 1.96 17.43
CA VAL A 63 12.39 1.31 17.43
C VAL A 63 11.55 1.84 18.58
N GLU A 64 12.07 1.86 19.80
CA GLU A 64 11.35 2.35 20.97
C GLU A 64 10.92 3.81 20.83
N MET A 65 11.82 4.68 20.35
CA MET A 65 11.52 6.10 20.11
C MET A 65 10.48 6.32 19.00
N SER A 66 10.41 5.45 18.00
CA SER A 66 9.52 5.58 16.86
C SER A 66 8.20 4.80 16.99
N MET A 67 8.13 3.83 17.93
CA MET A 67 7.02 2.86 18.04
C MET A 67 5.67 3.55 18.20
N SER A 68 5.54 4.48 19.12
CA SER A 68 4.29 5.21 19.37
C SER A 68 3.82 5.97 18.11
N ARG A 69 4.76 6.65 17.42
CA ARG A 69 4.45 7.38 16.18
C ARG A 69 4.07 6.43 15.05
N PHE A 70 4.75 5.30 14.95
CA PHE A 70 4.48 4.27 13.94
C PHE A 70 3.10 3.64 14.13
N LEU A 71 2.73 3.27 15.36
CA LEU A 71 1.41 2.71 15.68
C LEU A 71 0.30 3.71 15.39
N ASN A 72 0.48 4.98 15.76
CA ASN A 72 -0.48 6.05 15.45
C ASN A 72 -0.61 6.30 13.94
N PHE A 73 0.49 6.19 13.20
CA PHE A 73 0.49 6.38 11.74
C PHE A 73 -0.15 5.22 11.00
N THR A 74 0.12 3.98 11.40
CA THR A 74 -0.40 2.77 10.74
C THR A 74 -1.77 2.35 11.26
N GLN A 75 -2.17 2.82 12.44
CA GLN A 75 -3.39 2.39 13.15
C GLN A 75 -3.45 0.87 13.39
N ILE A 76 -2.29 0.22 13.49
CA ILE A 76 -2.18 -1.20 13.82
C ILE A 76 -2.26 -1.31 15.35
N GLU A 77 -3.09 -2.23 15.85
CA GLU A 77 -3.16 -2.48 17.30
C GLU A 77 -1.86 -3.12 17.78
N PRO A 78 -1.28 -2.63 18.91
CA PRO A 78 -0.08 -3.21 19.47
C PRO A 78 -0.40 -4.59 20.04
N SER A 79 0.05 -5.62 19.37
CA SER A 79 0.05 -6.97 19.92
C SER A 79 1.43 -7.30 20.48
N SER A 80 1.51 -8.08 21.56
CA SER A 80 2.79 -8.37 22.22
C SER A 80 3.58 -9.43 21.43
N TYR A 81 4.25 -8.98 20.36
CA TYR A 81 5.13 -9.82 19.53
C TYR A 81 6.61 -9.82 19.98
N TYR A 82 6.89 -9.48 21.23
CA TYR A 82 8.27 -9.39 21.71
C TYR A 82 9.06 -10.70 21.54
N GLY A 83 8.40 -11.85 21.73
CA GLY A 83 9.03 -13.16 21.50
C GLY A 83 9.40 -13.39 20.03
N GLU A 84 8.53 -13.07 19.10
CA GLU A 84 8.79 -13.19 17.67
C GLU A 84 9.88 -12.23 17.21
N ILE A 85 9.85 -10.98 17.68
CA ILE A 85 10.88 -9.97 17.40
C ILE A 85 12.25 -10.48 17.85
N LEU A 86 12.36 -11.09 19.02
CA LEU A 86 13.61 -11.63 19.55
C LEU A 86 14.15 -12.77 18.68
N VAL A 87 13.29 -13.67 18.20
CA VAL A 87 13.66 -14.76 17.28
C VAL A 87 14.17 -14.21 15.95
N TYR A 88 13.45 -13.24 15.34
CA TYR A 88 13.91 -12.60 14.10
C TYR A 88 15.24 -11.88 14.29
N LEU A 89 15.43 -11.22 15.40
CA LEU A 89 16.64 -10.48 15.75
C LEU A 89 17.84 -11.42 15.90
N LEU A 90 17.68 -12.54 16.60
CA LEU A 90 18.68 -13.59 16.71
C LEU A 90 19.00 -14.20 15.32
N ALA A 91 18.01 -14.47 14.51
CA ALA A 91 18.20 -14.96 13.15
C ALA A 91 19.02 -14.00 12.28
N VAL A 92 18.74 -12.67 12.37
CA VAL A 92 19.52 -11.64 11.66
C VAL A 92 20.97 -11.58 12.14
N ILE A 93 21.22 -11.67 13.44
CA ILE A 93 22.58 -11.71 14.00
C ILE A 93 23.35 -12.92 13.49
N ILE A 94 22.73 -14.11 13.56
CA ILE A 94 23.34 -15.37 13.10
C ILE A 94 23.64 -15.30 11.61
N LEU A 95 22.68 -14.85 10.79
CA LEU A 95 22.85 -14.64 9.37
C LEU A 95 23.98 -13.66 9.05
N SER A 96 24.01 -12.51 9.73
CA SER A 96 25.06 -11.49 9.55
C SER A 96 26.44 -12.07 9.86
N PHE A 97 26.54 -12.84 10.94
CA PHE A 97 27.79 -13.50 11.33
C PHE A 97 28.26 -14.54 10.30
N LEU A 98 27.35 -15.42 9.86
CA LEU A 98 27.63 -16.43 8.84
C LEU A 98 28.06 -15.81 7.51
N PHE A 99 27.34 -14.78 7.06
CA PHE A 99 27.68 -14.04 5.83
C PHE A 99 29.06 -13.38 5.90
N THR A 100 29.48 -12.92 7.06
CA THR A 100 30.78 -12.28 7.25
C THR A 100 31.93 -13.28 7.32
N LEU A 101 31.67 -14.48 7.81
CA LEU A 101 32.68 -15.55 7.83
C LEU A 101 33.07 -16.00 6.40
N MET A 102 32.18 -15.86 5.41
CA MET A 102 32.43 -16.26 4.03
C MET A 102 33.59 -15.47 3.37
N PRO A 103 33.59 -14.13 3.33
CA PRO A 103 34.73 -13.35 2.83
C PRO A 103 36.00 -13.56 3.67
N LEU A 104 35.85 -13.66 4.98
CA LEU A 104 36.99 -13.87 5.87
C LEU A 104 37.70 -15.20 5.58
N SER A 105 36.96 -16.28 5.33
CA SER A 105 37.53 -17.60 4.96
C SER A 105 38.24 -17.53 3.61
N TYR A 106 37.75 -16.76 2.65
CA TYR A 106 38.37 -16.54 1.34
C TYR A 106 39.70 -15.78 1.49
N PHE A 107 39.76 -14.69 2.29
CA PHE A 107 41.03 -13.98 2.53
C PHE A 107 42.02 -14.77 3.34
N ARG A 108 41.61 -15.70 4.20
CA ARG A 108 42.46 -16.59 4.97
C ARG A 108 43.28 -17.56 4.08
N ARG A 109 42.70 -18.02 2.98
CA ARG A 109 43.32 -18.99 2.06
C ARG A 109 44.36 -18.40 1.10
N ARG A 110 44.53 -17.06 1.07
CA ARG A 110 45.50 -16.38 0.19
C ARG A 110 46.93 -16.52 0.74
N THR A 111 47.85 -16.76 -0.17
CA THR A 111 49.28 -16.87 0.13
C THR A 111 49.89 -15.47 0.37
N LEU A 112 50.96 -15.42 1.20
CA LEU A 112 51.71 -14.17 1.48
C LEU A 112 52.26 -13.53 0.20
N GLN A 113 52.73 -14.33 -0.76
CA GLN A 113 53.28 -13.84 -2.03
C GLN A 113 52.28 -13.14 -2.89
N GLU A 114 51.03 -13.60 -2.96
CA GLU A 114 49.93 -12.95 -3.70
C GLU A 114 49.53 -11.59 -3.06
N THR A 115 49.66 -11.50 -1.73
CA THR A 115 49.30 -10.32 -0.99
C THR A 115 50.36 -9.19 -1.12
N ILE A 116 51.68 -9.56 -1.17
CA ILE A 116 52.77 -8.60 -1.23
C ILE A 116 53.01 -8.10 -2.65
N LYS A 117 52.89 -8.98 -3.67
CA LYS A 117 53.17 -8.61 -5.09
C LYS A 117 52.11 -7.65 -5.69
N GLY A 118 51.06 -7.28 -5.00
CA GLY A 118 50.06 -6.32 -5.48
C GLY A 118 49.26 -6.78 -6.71
N ASN A 119 49.62 -7.92 -7.34
CA ASN A 119 48.92 -8.51 -8.48
C ASN A 119 47.65 -9.27 -8.04
N VAL A 120 46.86 -8.68 -7.17
CA VAL A 120 45.57 -9.24 -6.81
C VAL A 120 44.66 -9.03 -8.02
N ALA A 121 44.18 -10.14 -8.58
CA ALA A 121 43.07 -10.09 -9.51
C ALA A 121 41.92 -9.25 -8.90
N THR A 122 41.89 -7.97 -9.17
CA THR A 122 40.97 -6.96 -8.64
C THR A 122 39.54 -7.16 -9.16
N ALA A 123 39.38 -8.09 -10.11
CA ALA A 123 38.10 -8.34 -10.78
C ALA A 123 37.00 -8.94 -9.87
N ARG A 124 37.33 -9.91 -8.99
CA ARG A 124 36.33 -10.61 -8.18
C ARG A 124 35.68 -9.73 -7.09
N PRO A 125 36.44 -9.00 -6.23
CA PRO A 125 35.83 -8.10 -5.25
C PRO A 125 35.08 -6.95 -5.91
N TYR A 126 35.51 -6.50 -7.09
CA TYR A 126 34.82 -5.47 -7.87
C TYR A 126 33.47 -5.96 -8.42
N LEU A 127 33.42 -7.21 -8.94
CA LEU A 127 32.19 -7.81 -9.43
C LEU A 127 31.17 -8.02 -8.30
N PHE A 128 31.60 -8.54 -7.15
CA PHE A 128 30.74 -8.73 -5.99
C PHE A 128 30.11 -7.39 -5.52
N ARG A 129 30.89 -6.34 -5.50
CA ARG A 129 30.43 -5.00 -5.16
C ARG A 129 29.35 -4.48 -6.12
N ARG A 130 29.54 -4.69 -7.43
CA ARG A 130 28.54 -4.30 -8.45
C ARG A 130 27.25 -5.07 -8.30
N ILE A 131 27.32 -6.37 -8.08
CA ILE A 131 26.15 -7.22 -7.83
C ILE A 131 25.40 -6.73 -6.59
N GLY A 132 26.10 -6.45 -5.50
CA GLY A 132 25.49 -5.90 -4.29
C GLY A 132 24.70 -4.62 -4.53
N ILE A 133 25.26 -3.68 -5.31
CA ILE A 133 24.57 -2.43 -5.68
C ILE A 133 23.34 -2.71 -6.54
N ILE A 134 23.46 -3.60 -7.54
CA ILE A 134 22.33 -3.96 -8.41
C ILE A 134 21.19 -4.54 -7.59
N VAL A 135 21.48 -5.52 -6.70
CA VAL A 135 20.46 -6.12 -5.83
C VAL A 135 19.81 -5.09 -4.93
N GLN A 136 20.60 -4.19 -4.34
CA GLN A 136 20.10 -3.13 -3.47
C GLN A 136 19.20 -2.14 -4.23
N LEU A 137 19.62 -1.69 -5.41
CA LEU A 137 18.81 -0.81 -6.26
C LEU A 137 17.55 -1.51 -6.77
N MET A 138 17.66 -2.79 -7.13
CA MET A 138 16.51 -3.60 -7.57
C MET A 138 15.44 -3.68 -6.47
N VAL A 139 15.83 -4.00 -5.24
CA VAL A 139 14.91 -4.06 -4.10
C VAL A 139 14.27 -2.69 -3.85
N SER A 140 15.07 -1.62 -3.84
CA SER A 140 14.54 -0.25 -3.63
C SER A 140 13.57 0.16 -4.72
N LEU A 141 13.91 -0.05 -5.99
CA LEU A 141 13.03 0.26 -7.13
C LEU A 141 11.72 -0.54 -7.05
N SER A 142 11.78 -1.81 -6.68
CA SER A 142 10.58 -2.65 -6.53
C SER A 142 9.66 -2.13 -5.43
N PHE A 143 10.18 -1.76 -4.26
CA PHE A 143 9.37 -1.20 -3.17
C PHE A 143 8.76 0.16 -3.54
N ILE A 144 9.53 1.07 -4.15
CA ILE A 144 9.03 2.36 -4.61
C ILE A 144 7.91 2.15 -5.63
N PHE A 145 8.12 1.23 -6.59
CA PHE A 145 7.13 0.92 -7.62
C PHE A 145 5.83 0.40 -7.01
N CYS A 146 5.89 -0.60 -6.12
CA CYS A 146 4.72 -1.12 -5.43
C CYS A 146 3.99 -0.02 -4.64
N THR A 147 4.73 0.81 -3.91
CA THR A 147 4.16 1.93 -3.14
C THR A 147 3.42 2.92 -4.03
N VAL A 148 4.01 3.32 -5.15
CA VAL A 148 3.39 4.27 -6.10
C VAL A 148 2.14 3.68 -6.72
N VAL A 149 2.14 2.40 -7.09
CA VAL A 149 0.96 1.73 -7.66
C VAL A 149 -0.16 1.63 -6.64
N ILE A 150 0.13 1.26 -5.38
CA ILE A 150 -0.88 1.18 -4.31
C ILE A 150 -1.43 2.58 -4.00
N MET A 151 -0.57 3.59 -3.92
CA MET A 151 -1.00 4.98 -3.72
C MET A 151 -1.94 5.44 -4.84
N LYS A 152 -1.61 5.11 -6.08
CA LYS A 152 -2.44 5.43 -7.25
C LYS A 152 -3.79 4.70 -7.21
N GLN A 153 -3.80 3.42 -6.87
CA GLN A 153 -5.03 2.62 -6.74
C GLN A 153 -5.91 3.16 -5.60
N LEU A 154 -5.33 3.45 -4.44
CA LEU A 154 -6.07 4.00 -3.31
C LEU A 154 -6.68 5.37 -3.63
N HIS A 155 -5.91 6.26 -4.28
CA HIS A 155 -6.42 7.54 -4.76
C HIS A 155 -7.55 7.36 -5.77
N PHE A 156 -7.41 6.42 -6.70
CA PHE A 156 -8.44 6.07 -7.66
C PHE A 156 -9.72 5.59 -6.96
N LEU A 157 -9.63 4.67 -5.99
CA LEU A 157 -10.78 4.14 -5.27
C LEU A 157 -11.49 5.20 -4.43
N LYS A 158 -10.74 6.10 -3.77
CA LYS A 158 -11.31 7.20 -2.97
C LYS A 158 -12.08 8.21 -3.81
N ASN A 159 -11.62 8.48 -5.05
CA ASN A 159 -12.18 9.51 -5.92
C ASN A 159 -13.05 8.93 -7.06
N THR A 160 -13.25 7.62 -7.10
CA THR A 160 -14.10 7.01 -8.13
C THR A 160 -15.56 7.30 -7.83
N ASP A 161 -16.29 7.77 -8.85
CA ASP A 161 -17.74 7.84 -8.81
C ASP A 161 -18.34 6.44 -8.62
N LEU A 162 -19.00 6.24 -7.51
CA LEU A 162 -19.67 4.97 -7.19
C LEU A 162 -21.01 4.81 -7.92
N GLY A 163 -21.46 5.82 -8.68
CA GLY A 163 -22.78 5.85 -9.32
C GLY A 163 -23.90 6.21 -8.35
N MET A 164 -23.55 6.71 -7.15
CA MET A 164 -24.48 7.19 -6.13
C MET A 164 -23.84 8.28 -5.30
N GLU A 165 -24.66 9.18 -4.75
CA GLU A 165 -24.21 10.16 -3.79
C GLU A 165 -24.00 9.50 -2.42
N ARG A 166 -22.79 9.64 -1.88
CA ARG A 166 -22.43 9.14 -0.54
C ARG A 166 -21.79 10.21 0.33
N HIS A 167 -21.36 11.31 -0.33
CA HIS A 167 -20.76 12.43 0.38
C HIS A 167 -21.83 13.18 1.15
N ASN A 168 -21.50 13.56 2.36
CA ASN A 168 -22.43 14.27 3.23
C ASN A 168 -23.74 13.52 3.55
N VAL A 169 -23.76 12.19 3.38
CA VAL A 169 -24.87 11.31 3.76
C VAL A 169 -24.54 10.62 5.08
N ALA A 170 -25.51 10.64 6.00
CA ALA A 170 -25.40 9.97 7.28
C ALA A 170 -26.69 9.21 7.64
N ASN A 171 -26.54 8.24 8.54
CA ASN A 171 -27.63 7.52 9.14
C ASN A 171 -27.56 7.65 10.66
N VAL A 172 -28.72 7.90 11.27
CA VAL A 172 -28.91 7.83 12.71
C VAL A 172 -30.05 6.88 13.03
N ALA A 173 -29.77 5.80 13.72
CA ALA A 173 -30.78 4.85 14.21
C ALA A 173 -30.84 4.92 15.74
N LEU A 174 -32.05 4.98 16.26
CA LEU A 174 -32.34 5.01 17.67
C LEU A 174 -33.22 3.80 18.02
N TRP A 175 -32.68 2.83 18.74
CA TRP A 175 -33.44 1.66 19.16
C TRP A 175 -34.05 1.88 20.55
N ASN A 176 -35.29 1.48 20.71
CA ASN A 176 -36.10 1.73 21.91
C ASN A 176 -36.39 3.21 22.21
N GLY A 177 -36.46 4.05 21.16
CA GLY A 177 -36.84 5.45 21.24
C GLY A 177 -37.98 5.79 20.28
N ASP A 178 -38.59 6.96 20.42
CA ASP A 178 -39.60 7.49 19.49
C ASP A 178 -38.89 8.01 18.22
N ILE A 179 -38.98 7.24 17.15
CA ILE A 179 -38.35 7.55 15.86
C ILE A 179 -38.95 8.81 15.21
N HIS A 180 -40.24 9.07 15.42
CA HIS A 180 -40.90 10.27 14.85
C HIS A 180 -40.41 11.53 15.52
N GLN A 181 -40.39 11.57 16.85
CA GLN A 181 -39.85 12.67 17.61
C GLN A 181 -38.38 12.92 17.25
N TRP A 182 -37.62 11.84 17.12
CA TRP A 182 -36.21 11.88 16.74
C TRP A 182 -36.01 12.47 15.33
N THR A 183 -36.85 12.09 14.38
CA THR A 183 -36.81 12.58 13.00
C THR A 183 -37.00 14.10 12.95
N GLU A 184 -38.00 14.63 13.66
CA GLU A 184 -38.24 16.08 13.69
C GLU A 184 -37.07 16.85 14.31
N LYS A 185 -36.42 16.31 15.33
CA LYS A 185 -35.24 16.93 15.94
C LYS A 185 -34.04 16.93 15.02
N ILE A 186 -33.77 15.83 14.33
CA ILE A 186 -32.69 15.78 13.34
C ILE A 186 -32.94 16.77 12.20
N LYS A 187 -34.16 16.82 11.70
CA LYS A 187 -34.55 17.74 10.63
C LYS A 187 -34.43 19.23 11.04
N ALA A 188 -34.59 19.53 12.31
CA ALA A 188 -34.48 20.90 12.83
C ALA A 188 -33.03 21.38 13.00
N LEU A 189 -32.04 20.51 12.87
CA LEU A 189 -30.63 20.88 13.01
C LEU A 189 -30.17 21.78 11.84
N PRO A 190 -29.50 22.89 12.09
CA PRO A 190 -29.12 23.86 11.05
C PRO A 190 -28.09 23.33 10.05
N MET A 191 -27.35 22.29 10.42
CA MET A 191 -26.41 21.61 9.55
C MET A 191 -27.06 20.54 8.66
N VAL A 192 -28.29 20.10 8.96
CA VAL A 192 -29.02 19.11 8.17
C VAL A 192 -29.72 19.82 7.02
N THR A 193 -29.55 19.31 5.80
CA THR A 193 -30.12 19.90 4.57
C THR A 193 -31.32 19.12 4.05
N GLU A 194 -31.33 17.82 4.20
CA GLU A 194 -32.37 16.92 3.70
C GLU A 194 -32.49 15.70 4.61
N THR A 195 -33.71 15.20 4.81
CA THR A 195 -33.98 13.97 5.57
C THR A 195 -34.94 13.09 4.80
N LEU A 196 -34.73 11.77 4.85
CA LEU A 196 -35.71 10.80 4.37
C LEU A 196 -36.58 10.28 5.52
N PRO A 197 -37.83 9.87 5.23
CA PRO A 197 -38.64 9.15 6.18
C PRO A 197 -37.94 7.92 6.74
N PRO A 198 -38.21 7.49 7.99
CA PRO A 198 -37.54 6.36 8.63
C PRO A 198 -38.03 4.98 8.10
N ALA A 199 -38.12 4.85 6.79
CA ALA A 199 -38.54 3.63 6.09
C ALA A 199 -37.41 3.01 5.26
N TYR A 200 -36.27 3.68 5.20
CA TYR A 200 -35.18 3.30 4.30
C TYR A 200 -33.91 2.93 5.05
N PHE A 201 -33.17 2.00 4.48
CA PHE A 201 -31.87 1.61 4.99
C PHE A 201 -30.75 2.32 4.23
N PRO A 202 -29.63 2.68 4.90
CA PRO A 202 -28.47 3.22 4.23
C PRO A 202 -27.93 2.24 3.21
N ILE A 203 -27.46 2.74 2.05
CA ILE A 203 -26.83 1.88 1.05
C ILE A 203 -25.52 1.35 1.61
N ILE A 204 -24.70 2.19 2.22
CA ILE A 204 -23.44 1.81 2.87
C ILE A 204 -23.61 1.97 4.39
N PRO A 205 -23.21 1.00 5.21
CA PRO A 205 -22.63 -0.31 4.89
C PRO A 205 -23.66 -1.42 4.74
N THR A 206 -24.94 -1.13 4.87
CA THR A 206 -25.99 -2.14 5.05
C THR A 206 -26.28 -2.91 3.76
N GLY A 207 -26.44 -2.18 2.65
CA GLY A 207 -26.89 -2.77 1.39
C GLY A 207 -28.29 -3.42 1.53
N PRO A 208 -28.62 -4.38 0.67
CA PRO A 208 -29.86 -5.13 0.77
C PRO A 208 -29.95 -5.92 2.10
N MET A 209 -31.04 -5.72 2.82
CA MET A 209 -31.33 -6.46 4.07
C MET A 209 -31.97 -7.80 3.82
N MET A 210 -32.69 -7.93 2.70
CA MET A 210 -33.37 -9.15 2.29
C MET A 210 -32.78 -9.65 0.99
N TYR A 211 -32.77 -10.97 0.82
CA TYR A 211 -32.33 -11.62 -0.40
C TYR A 211 -33.44 -12.58 -0.87
N ALA A 212 -33.84 -12.41 -2.13
CA ALA A 212 -34.76 -13.35 -2.78
C ALA A 212 -33.94 -14.38 -3.57
N GLU A 213 -34.30 -15.64 -3.41
CA GLU A 213 -33.78 -16.72 -4.22
C GLU A 213 -34.56 -16.75 -5.54
N ILE A 214 -33.88 -16.50 -6.63
CA ILE A 214 -34.47 -16.45 -7.97
C ILE A 214 -34.08 -17.72 -8.70
N THR A 215 -35.09 -18.50 -9.06
CA THR A 215 -34.94 -19.75 -9.80
C THR A 215 -35.47 -19.67 -11.24
N ASN A 216 -36.25 -18.63 -11.54
CA ASN A 216 -36.85 -18.44 -12.86
C ASN A 216 -36.83 -16.96 -13.26
N TRP A 217 -36.56 -16.69 -14.54
CA TRP A 217 -36.65 -15.36 -15.15
C TRP A 217 -36.88 -15.43 -16.66
N ASP A 218 -37.42 -14.41 -17.24
CA ASP A 218 -37.68 -14.36 -18.69
C ASP A 218 -36.38 -14.52 -19.47
N GLY A 219 -36.35 -15.54 -20.35
CA GLY A 219 -35.17 -15.87 -21.17
C GLY A 219 -34.24 -16.89 -20.52
N LEU A 220 -34.61 -17.48 -19.37
CA LEU A 220 -33.83 -18.57 -18.75
C LEU A 220 -33.81 -19.79 -19.71
N PRO A 221 -32.62 -20.36 -20.03
CA PRO A 221 -32.52 -21.61 -20.76
C PRO A 221 -33.15 -22.77 -19.97
N LYS A 222 -33.92 -23.63 -20.64
CA LYS A 222 -34.71 -24.74 -20.03
C LYS A 222 -33.92 -25.78 -19.19
N VAL A 223 -32.58 -25.69 -19.14
CA VAL A 223 -31.70 -26.70 -18.48
C VAL A 223 -30.73 -26.02 -17.48
N THR A 224 -31.19 -25.07 -16.71
CA THR A 224 -30.29 -24.37 -15.79
C THR A 224 -30.84 -24.48 -14.34
N GLU A 225 -30.26 -25.34 -13.53
CA GLU A 225 -30.44 -25.38 -12.06
C GLU A 225 -29.60 -24.25 -11.40
N LYS A 226 -29.78 -23.00 -11.82
CA LYS A 226 -29.06 -21.87 -11.21
C LYS A 226 -30.00 -21.06 -10.35
N THR A 227 -29.80 -21.14 -9.07
CA THR A 227 -30.38 -20.19 -8.12
C THR A 227 -29.49 -18.95 -8.04
N LEU A 228 -30.10 -17.78 -8.20
CA LEU A 228 -29.44 -16.49 -8.03
C LEU A 228 -30.01 -15.79 -6.80
N LEU A 229 -29.14 -15.14 -6.04
CA LEU A 229 -29.56 -14.29 -4.92
C LEU A 229 -29.65 -12.84 -5.42
N VAL A 230 -30.84 -12.27 -5.36
CA VAL A 230 -31.11 -10.86 -5.66
C VAL A 230 -31.45 -10.15 -4.35
N GLY A 231 -30.69 -9.12 -4.04
CA GLY A 231 -30.96 -8.29 -2.86
C GLY A 231 -32.16 -7.39 -3.08
N ILE A 232 -33.11 -7.40 -2.16
CA ILE A 232 -34.30 -6.55 -2.21
C ILE A 232 -34.11 -5.38 -1.26
N MET A 233 -34.27 -4.16 -1.79
CA MET A 233 -34.18 -2.93 -1.01
C MET A 233 -35.49 -2.15 -1.07
N PRO A 234 -36.01 -1.66 0.05
CA PRO A 234 -37.16 -0.74 0.06
C PRO A 234 -36.72 0.59 -0.55
N ALA A 235 -37.45 1.07 -1.58
CA ALA A 235 -37.20 2.38 -2.17
C ALA A 235 -38.48 2.91 -2.84
N LYS A 236 -38.62 4.24 -2.79
CA LYS A 236 -39.53 5.04 -3.59
C LYS A 236 -38.75 6.13 -4.31
N GLU A 237 -39.39 6.91 -5.14
CA GLU A 237 -38.80 7.98 -5.94
C GLU A 237 -37.89 8.91 -5.14
N GLU A 238 -38.29 9.26 -3.91
CA GLU A 238 -37.49 10.11 -3.00
C GLU A 238 -36.15 9.50 -2.62
N PHE A 239 -36.08 8.16 -2.43
CA PHE A 239 -34.82 7.45 -2.14
C PHE A 239 -33.86 7.52 -3.32
N PHE A 240 -34.34 7.29 -4.54
CA PHE A 240 -33.51 7.39 -5.74
C PHE A 240 -32.96 8.81 -5.95
N LYS A 241 -33.78 9.83 -5.70
CA LYS A 241 -33.36 11.23 -5.77
C LYS A 241 -32.35 11.58 -4.68
N PHE A 242 -32.58 11.10 -3.47
CA PHE A 242 -31.68 11.33 -2.34
C PHE A 242 -30.25 10.80 -2.62
N TYR A 243 -30.12 9.61 -3.21
CA TYR A 243 -28.82 9.03 -3.57
C TYR A 243 -28.35 9.39 -4.99
N ASP A 244 -29.06 10.25 -5.72
CA ASP A 244 -28.79 10.63 -7.11
C ASP A 244 -28.62 9.40 -8.04
N LEU A 245 -29.40 8.33 -7.82
CA LEU A 245 -29.38 7.13 -8.64
C LEU A 245 -30.00 7.43 -10.02
N LYS A 246 -29.24 7.20 -11.08
CA LYS A 246 -29.64 7.54 -12.45
C LYS A 246 -30.54 6.46 -13.05
N LEU A 247 -31.74 6.83 -13.46
CA LEU A 247 -32.65 5.97 -14.23
C LEU A 247 -32.14 5.85 -15.67
N LEU A 248 -32.06 4.62 -16.19
CA LEU A 248 -31.68 4.32 -17.58
C LEU A 248 -32.90 4.04 -18.43
N GLU A 249 -33.86 3.25 -17.92
CA GLU A 249 -35.08 2.87 -18.61
C GLU A 249 -36.27 2.85 -17.64
N GLY A 250 -37.47 3.17 -18.11
CA GLY A 250 -38.73 3.03 -17.37
C GLY A 250 -38.98 4.15 -16.36
N GLU A 251 -39.52 3.82 -15.22
CA GLU A 251 -39.97 4.73 -14.17
C GLU A 251 -39.45 4.29 -12.78
N PHE A 252 -39.32 5.23 -11.87
CA PHE A 252 -39.07 4.92 -10.45
C PHE A 252 -40.34 4.39 -9.78
N ILE A 253 -40.14 3.62 -8.71
CA ILE A 253 -41.24 3.14 -7.86
C ILE A 253 -41.91 4.32 -7.18
N SER A 254 -43.22 4.41 -7.34
CA SER A 254 -44.07 5.42 -6.74
C SER A 254 -45.10 4.78 -5.79
N GLU A 255 -45.92 5.61 -5.16
CA GLU A 255 -47.03 5.12 -4.34
C GLU A 255 -48.10 4.33 -5.12
N LYS A 256 -48.18 4.58 -6.43
CA LYS A 256 -49.11 3.90 -7.34
C LYS A 256 -48.59 2.55 -7.83
N SER A 257 -47.30 2.28 -7.66
CA SER A 257 -46.69 1.03 -8.13
C SER A 257 -47.21 -0.18 -7.33
N GLN A 258 -47.36 -1.31 -7.99
CA GLN A 258 -47.78 -2.54 -7.32
C GLN A 258 -46.68 -3.12 -6.47
N GLN A 259 -47.02 -3.97 -5.49
CA GLN A 259 -46.03 -4.55 -4.58
C GLN A 259 -44.99 -5.43 -5.28
N ASN A 260 -45.37 -6.08 -6.38
CA ASN A 260 -44.48 -6.92 -7.16
C ASN A 260 -43.71 -6.15 -8.25
N GLU A 261 -43.94 -4.87 -8.41
CA GLU A 261 -43.18 -4.03 -9.34
C GLU A 261 -41.84 -3.62 -8.72
N VAL A 262 -40.77 -3.75 -9.48
CA VAL A 262 -39.41 -3.51 -9.03
C VAL A 262 -38.61 -2.68 -10.04
N VAL A 263 -37.68 -1.91 -9.52
CA VAL A 263 -36.62 -1.27 -10.28
C VAL A 263 -35.34 -2.10 -10.03
N VAL A 264 -34.63 -2.48 -11.09
CA VAL A 264 -33.41 -3.30 -11.00
C VAL A 264 -32.19 -2.49 -11.41
N ASP A 265 -31.00 -2.91 -10.97
CA ASP A 265 -29.75 -2.35 -11.46
C ASP A 265 -29.32 -2.99 -12.78
N GLU A 266 -28.46 -2.30 -13.52
CA GLU A 266 -27.91 -2.75 -14.80
C GLU A 266 -27.16 -4.11 -14.65
N SER A 267 -26.52 -4.38 -13.49
CA SER A 267 -25.84 -5.65 -13.21
C SER A 267 -26.83 -6.83 -13.19
N THR A 268 -28.02 -6.62 -12.65
CA THR A 268 -29.10 -7.60 -12.65
C THR A 268 -29.58 -7.89 -14.06
N CYS A 269 -29.77 -6.85 -14.88
CA CYS A 269 -30.15 -7.01 -16.30
C CYS A 269 -29.09 -7.81 -17.07
N LEU A 270 -27.82 -7.48 -16.92
CA LEU A 270 -26.72 -8.21 -17.56
C LEU A 270 -26.65 -9.67 -17.13
N LYS A 271 -26.88 -9.94 -15.81
CA LYS A 271 -26.86 -11.30 -15.26
C LYS A 271 -27.97 -12.16 -15.80
N PHE A 272 -29.16 -11.58 -16.00
CA PHE A 272 -30.33 -12.27 -16.59
C PHE A 272 -30.27 -12.33 -18.12
N GLY A 273 -29.29 -11.67 -18.74
CA GLY A 273 -29.13 -11.65 -20.20
C GLY A 273 -30.13 -10.74 -20.94
N TRP A 274 -30.68 -9.74 -20.23
CA TRP A 274 -31.65 -8.82 -20.79
C TRP A 274 -30.98 -7.60 -21.43
N LYS A 275 -31.31 -7.33 -22.69
CA LYS A 275 -30.96 -6.05 -23.34
C LYS A 275 -31.96 -4.95 -23.01
N HIS A 276 -33.23 -5.29 -22.90
CA HIS A 276 -34.32 -4.45 -22.45
C HIS A 276 -35.03 -5.20 -21.34
N ALA A 277 -35.13 -4.59 -20.17
CA ALA A 277 -35.64 -5.25 -18.99
C ALA A 277 -37.09 -4.87 -18.65
N LEU A 278 -37.62 -3.79 -19.24
CA LEU A 278 -38.96 -3.33 -18.92
C LEU A 278 -40.02 -4.40 -19.23
N GLY A 279 -40.90 -4.63 -18.27
CA GLY A 279 -41.98 -5.63 -18.37
C GLY A 279 -41.53 -7.08 -18.18
N LYS A 280 -40.23 -7.36 -18.09
CA LYS A 280 -39.67 -8.68 -17.82
C LYS A 280 -39.99 -9.11 -16.39
N THR A 281 -40.08 -10.43 -16.21
CA THR A 281 -40.38 -11.02 -14.91
C THR A 281 -39.28 -11.95 -14.43
N PHE A 282 -39.13 -12.02 -13.10
CA PHE A 282 -38.25 -12.94 -12.44
C PHE A 282 -38.81 -13.33 -11.05
N GLY A 283 -38.44 -14.49 -10.55
CA GLY A 283 -38.96 -14.92 -9.27
C GLY A 283 -38.51 -16.32 -8.85
N ASN A 284 -39.18 -16.81 -7.85
CA ASN A 284 -39.01 -18.16 -7.37
C ASN A 284 -40.24 -18.99 -7.76
N ASN A 285 -40.01 -20.12 -8.42
CA ASN A 285 -41.07 -21.07 -8.80
C ASN A 285 -40.75 -22.43 -8.12
N THR A 286 -40.97 -22.50 -6.84
CA THR A 286 -40.72 -23.72 -6.02
C THR A 286 -41.95 -24.56 -5.77
N ASN A 287 -43.08 -24.26 -6.44
CA ASN A 287 -44.37 -24.89 -6.19
C ASN A 287 -44.84 -24.78 -4.75
N SER A 288 -44.32 -23.79 -3.99
CA SER A 288 -44.71 -23.50 -2.64
C SER A 288 -45.75 -22.37 -2.61
N ARG A 289 -46.53 -22.29 -1.52
CA ARG A 289 -47.56 -21.25 -1.34
C ARG A 289 -47.06 -19.78 -1.36
N GLN A 290 -45.75 -19.57 -1.60
CA GLN A 290 -45.07 -18.26 -1.59
C GLN A 290 -44.29 -18.00 -2.89
N ASP A 291 -44.83 -18.44 -4.04
CA ASP A 291 -44.23 -18.09 -5.33
C ASP A 291 -44.34 -16.59 -5.57
N ILE A 292 -43.20 -15.86 -5.46
CA ILE A 292 -43.15 -14.44 -5.66
C ILE A 292 -42.59 -14.19 -7.08
N THR A 293 -43.36 -13.45 -7.89
CA THR A 293 -42.95 -13.02 -9.23
C THR A 293 -42.82 -11.49 -9.22
N TYR A 294 -41.63 -11.00 -9.49
CA TYR A 294 -41.33 -9.58 -9.63
C TYR A 294 -41.44 -9.17 -11.11
N LYS A 295 -41.98 -7.98 -11.36
CA LYS A 295 -42.06 -7.36 -12.67
C LYS A 295 -41.22 -6.11 -12.75
N VAL A 296 -40.31 -6.01 -13.70
CA VAL A 296 -39.42 -4.86 -13.87
C VAL A 296 -40.16 -3.68 -14.49
N VAL A 297 -40.17 -2.54 -13.79
CA VAL A 297 -40.77 -1.28 -14.25
C VAL A 297 -39.70 -0.19 -14.52
N GLY A 298 -38.48 -0.37 -14.05
CA GLY A 298 -37.39 0.55 -14.31
C GLY A 298 -36.02 -0.11 -14.15
N VAL A 299 -35.01 0.53 -14.72
CA VAL A 299 -33.61 0.13 -14.63
C VAL A 299 -32.79 1.31 -14.21
N VAL A 300 -32.00 1.16 -13.14
CA VAL A 300 -31.03 2.16 -12.68
C VAL A 300 -29.62 1.80 -13.13
N LYS A 301 -28.79 2.84 -13.32
CA LYS A 301 -27.37 2.68 -13.61
C LYS A 301 -26.69 1.95 -12.47
N ASN A 302 -25.67 1.15 -12.78
CA ASN A 302 -24.86 0.46 -11.79
C ASN A 302 -24.26 1.42 -10.77
N PHE A 303 -24.37 1.04 -9.52
CA PHE A 303 -23.73 1.72 -8.39
C PHE A 303 -22.99 0.72 -7.51
N SER A 304 -22.03 1.20 -6.71
CA SER A 304 -21.21 0.35 -5.86
C SER A 304 -21.43 0.68 -4.39
N TYR A 305 -21.95 -0.26 -3.63
CA TYR A 305 -22.22 -0.12 -2.20
C TYR A 305 -21.37 -1.06 -1.34
N ARG A 306 -20.64 -1.98 -1.97
CA ARG A 306 -19.77 -2.96 -1.30
C ARG A 306 -18.31 -2.57 -1.41
N SER A 307 -17.46 -3.34 -0.70
CA SER A 307 -16.01 -3.24 -0.82
C SER A 307 -15.58 -3.25 -2.30
N PRO A 308 -14.58 -2.45 -2.67
CA PRO A 308 -14.02 -2.41 -4.04
C PRO A 308 -13.48 -3.75 -4.56
N THR A 309 -13.25 -4.72 -3.66
CA THR A 309 -12.82 -6.08 -4.01
C THR A 309 -14.00 -7.01 -4.29
N SER A 310 -15.22 -6.61 -3.91
CA SER A 310 -16.42 -7.41 -4.09
C SER A 310 -17.09 -7.11 -5.43
N LYS A 311 -17.52 -8.15 -6.13
CA LYS A 311 -18.34 -7.96 -7.34
C LYS A 311 -19.66 -7.28 -6.97
N PRO A 312 -20.23 -6.45 -7.88
CA PRO A 312 -21.55 -5.87 -7.69
C PRO A 312 -22.57 -6.99 -7.37
N GLY A 313 -23.37 -6.74 -6.35
CA GLY A 313 -24.51 -7.62 -6.07
C GLY A 313 -25.63 -7.38 -7.08
N LEU A 314 -26.54 -8.31 -7.22
CA LEU A 314 -27.78 -8.12 -7.96
C LEU A 314 -28.77 -7.44 -7.04
N ILE A 315 -29.39 -6.35 -7.46
CA ILE A 315 -30.29 -5.55 -6.63
C ILE A 315 -31.62 -5.32 -7.37
N ALA A 316 -32.68 -5.46 -6.61
CA ALA A 316 -34.01 -4.99 -6.99
C ALA A 316 -34.53 -4.07 -5.88
N PHE A 317 -35.05 -2.94 -6.27
CA PHE A 317 -35.74 -2.01 -5.40
C PHE A 317 -37.23 -2.29 -5.45
N GLN A 318 -37.86 -2.32 -4.30
CA GLN A 318 -39.28 -2.59 -4.15
C GLN A 318 -39.89 -1.53 -3.24
N ARG A 319 -41.20 -1.31 -3.40
CA ARG A 319 -41.93 -0.42 -2.52
C ARG A 319 -41.81 -0.89 -1.06
N PRO A 320 -41.46 -0.02 -0.10
CA PRO A 320 -41.39 -0.39 1.30
C PRO A 320 -42.80 -0.81 1.79
N GLU A 321 -42.91 -1.98 2.36
CA GLU A 321 -44.10 -2.34 3.12
C GLU A 321 -44.08 -1.56 4.43
N ALA A 322 -45.23 -1.04 4.82
CA ALA A 322 -45.40 -0.33 6.09
C ALA A 322 -45.37 -1.34 7.26
N GLN A 323 -44.22 -1.90 7.54
CA GLN A 323 -44.02 -2.78 8.69
C GLN A 323 -43.31 -1.99 9.80
N GLU A 324 -44.02 -1.72 10.85
CA GLU A 324 -43.59 -0.88 11.97
C GLU A 324 -42.26 -1.34 12.59
N TYR A 325 -41.94 -2.64 12.57
CA TYR A 325 -40.68 -3.16 13.10
C TYR A 325 -39.44 -2.77 12.21
N LEU A 326 -39.65 -2.47 10.93
CA LEU A 326 -38.57 -2.01 10.04
C LEU A 326 -38.22 -0.56 10.30
N LEU A 327 -39.19 0.29 10.67
CA LEU A 327 -38.99 1.68 10.94
C LEU A 327 -37.93 1.91 12.02
N ASN A 328 -38.01 1.17 13.12
CA ASN A 328 -37.07 1.29 14.24
C ASN A 328 -35.65 0.76 13.94
N ARG A 329 -35.49 -0.03 12.88
CA ARG A 329 -34.19 -0.56 12.44
C ARG A 329 -33.55 0.21 11.29
N ALA A 330 -34.35 0.83 10.44
CA ALA A 330 -33.89 1.59 9.30
C ALA A 330 -33.11 2.84 9.74
N GLY A 331 -33.59 3.53 10.79
CA GLY A 331 -33.04 4.80 11.20
C GLY A 331 -33.50 5.95 10.28
N ILE A 332 -32.86 7.08 10.44
CA ILE A 332 -33.11 8.29 9.67
C ILE A 332 -31.90 8.53 8.78
N LEU A 333 -32.13 8.56 7.47
CA LEU A 333 -31.16 8.98 6.50
C LEU A 333 -31.24 10.50 6.33
N PHE A 334 -30.12 11.18 6.39
CA PHE A 334 -30.07 12.62 6.23
C PHE A 334 -28.80 13.08 5.51
N LYS A 335 -28.91 14.22 4.83
CA LYS A 335 -27.77 14.94 4.29
C LYS A 335 -27.40 16.10 5.20
N PHE A 336 -26.09 16.36 5.31
CA PHE A 336 -25.55 17.46 6.08
C PHE A 336 -24.67 18.37 5.23
N LYS A 337 -24.43 19.60 5.66
CA LYS A 337 -23.55 20.57 4.97
C LYS A 337 -22.11 20.06 4.96
N GLU A 338 -21.43 20.25 3.84
CA GLU A 338 -20.03 19.87 3.68
C GLU A 338 -19.15 20.42 4.81
N GLY A 339 -18.29 19.55 5.37
CA GLY A 339 -17.36 19.92 6.46
C GLY A 339 -17.97 19.96 7.86
N THR A 340 -19.31 19.82 8.03
CA THR A 340 -19.97 19.94 9.34
C THR A 340 -20.20 18.61 10.06
N TRP A 341 -19.66 17.49 9.56
CA TRP A 341 -19.95 16.17 10.11
C TRP A 341 -19.61 16.00 11.60
N ASN A 342 -18.43 16.51 12.03
CA ASN A 342 -18.03 16.38 13.43
C ASN A 342 -18.96 17.18 14.35
N GLU A 343 -19.33 18.39 13.96
CA GLU A 343 -20.28 19.21 14.69
C GLU A 343 -21.68 18.55 14.76
N CYS A 344 -22.13 18.00 13.63
CA CYS A 344 -23.39 17.28 13.54
C CYS A 344 -23.40 16.07 14.47
N ARG A 345 -22.30 15.28 14.50
CA ARG A 345 -22.13 14.14 15.39
C ARG A 345 -22.21 14.55 16.87
N GLU A 346 -21.46 15.57 17.27
CA GLU A 346 -21.44 16.03 18.66
C GLU A 346 -22.82 16.50 19.12
N VAL A 347 -23.54 17.23 18.29
CA VAL A 347 -24.89 17.71 18.62
C VAL A 347 -25.87 16.54 18.73
N ILE A 348 -25.84 15.57 17.81
CA ILE A 348 -26.70 14.40 17.83
C ILE A 348 -26.41 13.52 19.06
N GLU A 349 -25.14 13.27 19.37
CA GLU A 349 -24.75 12.52 20.56
C GLU A 349 -25.15 13.21 21.86
N LYS A 350 -25.08 14.55 21.90
CA LYS A 350 -25.56 15.33 23.04
C LYS A 350 -27.07 15.23 23.21
N LEU A 351 -27.85 15.46 22.14
CA LEU A 351 -29.30 15.26 22.13
C LEU A 351 -29.71 13.89 22.59
N HIS A 352 -29.00 12.85 22.13
CA HIS A 352 -29.25 11.46 22.56
C HIS A 352 -29.06 11.31 24.07
N LYS A 353 -27.96 11.79 24.64
CA LYS A 353 -27.66 11.68 26.08
C LYS A 353 -28.69 12.43 26.94
N GLU A 354 -29.16 13.55 26.46
CA GLU A 354 -30.12 14.42 27.21
C GLU A 354 -31.54 13.84 27.16
N GLU A 355 -31.98 13.35 26.01
CA GLU A 355 -33.40 13.03 25.81
C GLU A 355 -33.71 11.54 25.70
N PHE A 356 -32.75 10.74 25.26
CA PHE A 356 -32.93 9.29 25.04
C PHE A 356 -31.81 8.44 25.68
N PRO A 357 -31.47 8.66 26.96
CA PRO A 357 -30.29 8.05 27.60
C PRO A 357 -30.36 6.52 27.65
N ASN A 358 -31.56 5.93 27.59
CA ASN A 358 -31.78 4.49 27.64
C ASN A 358 -31.89 3.83 26.24
N ALA A 359 -31.88 4.63 25.18
CA ALA A 359 -31.92 4.13 23.82
C ALA A 359 -30.50 3.84 23.30
N TYR A 360 -30.36 2.84 22.43
CA TYR A 360 -29.09 2.59 21.77
C TYR A 360 -29.01 3.47 20.52
N LEU A 361 -27.96 4.28 20.45
CA LEU A 361 -27.67 5.14 19.30
C LEU A 361 -26.67 4.48 18.37
N ARG A 362 -27.02 4.38 17.08
CA ARG A 362 -26.10 4.07 16.02
C ARG A 362 -26.03 5.24 15.04
N LEU A 363 -24.92 5.94 15.02
CA LEU A 363 -24.67 7.13 14.19
C LEU A 363 -23.40 6.93 13.36
N PHE A 364 -23.50 7.11 12.06
CA PHE A 364 -22.35 7.01 11.14
C PHE A 364 -22.61 7.79 9.85
N SER A 365 -21.53 8.19 9.20
CA SER A 365 -21.57 8.71 7.83
C SER A 365 -21.21 7.60 6.85
N GLU A 366 -21.87 7.58 5.68
CA GLU A 366 -21.59 6.57 4.64
C GLU A 366 -20.18 6.69 4.09
N GLU A 367 -19.62 7.89 4.07
CA GLU A 367 -18.23 8.11 3.66
C GLU A 367 -17.23 7.47 4.63
N GLU A 368 -17.45 7.60 5.95
CA GLU A 368 -16.61 6.94 6.95
C GLU A 368 -16.73 5.43 6.88
N GLU A 369 -17.94 4.90 6.67
CA GLU A 369 -18.15 3.45 6.51
C GLU A 369 -17.49 2.92 5.26
N TYR A 370 -17.56 3.63 4.14
CA TYR A 370 -16.82 3.27 2.94
C TYR A 370 -15.30 3.34 3.16
N GLY A 371 -14.84 4.33 3.91
CA GLY A 371 -13.44 4.44 4.33
C GLY A 371 -12.94 3.22 5.10
N LYS A 372 -13.81 2.54 5.86
CA LYS A 372 -13.44 1.29 6.57
C LYS A 372 -13.08 0.16 5.61
N TYR A 373 -13.70 0.10 4.42
CA TYR A 373 -13.34 -0.87 3.39
C TYR A 373 -11.93 -0.69 2.84
N LEU A 374 -11.40 0.55 2.92
CA LEU A 374 -10.07 0.89 2.40
C LEU A 374 -8.99 0.94 3.50
N ARG A 375 -9.32 0.59 4.75
CA ARG A 375 -8.35 0.67 5.87
C ARG A 375 -7.15 -0.24 5.68
N SER A 376 -7.35 -1.46 5.18
CA SER A 376 -6.28 -2.42 4.92
C SER A 376 -5.31 -1.89 3.87
N GLU A 377 -5.82 -1.29 2.80
CA GLU A 377 -5.04 -0.71 1.72
C GLU A 377 -4.30 0.55 2.17
N ASP A 378 -4.95 1.39 2.98
CA ASP A 378 -4.33 2.58 3.56
C ASP A 378 -3.18 2.20 4.51
N ALA A 379 -3.38 1.20 5.38
CA ALA A 379 -2.36 0.66 6.25
C ALA A 379 -1.20 0.04 5.45
N LEU A 380 -1.50 -0.73 4.40
CA LEU A 380 -0.51 -1.32 3.50
C LEU A 380 0.30 -0.24 2.77
N MET A 381 -0.36 0.81 2.25
CA MET A 381 0.30 1.95 1.61
C MET A 381 1.25 2.65 2.58
N LYS A 382 0.81 2.92 3.80
CA LYS A 382 1.63 3.57 4.84
C LYS A 382 2.85 2.72 5.19
N LEU A 383 2.66 1.41 5.41
CA LEU A 383 3.72 0.46 5.70
C LEU A 383 4.75 0.39 4.56
N LEU A 384 4.30 0.23 3.31
CA LEU A 384 5.18 0.18 2.15
C LEU A 384 5.90 1.50 1.88
N SER A 385 5.25 2.65 2.14
CA SER A 385 5.90 3.96 2.05
C SER A 385 7.05 4.07 3.04
N PHE A 386 6.86 3.63 4.28
CA PHE A 386 7.91 3.58 5.29
C PHE A 386 9.05 2.65 4.88
N VAL A 387 8.74 1.43 4.45
CA VAL A 387 9.73 0.45 3.98
C VAL A 387 10.49 0.98 2.77
N SER A 388 9.81 1.62 1.80
CA SER A 388 10.45 2.23 0.63
C SER A 388 11.43 3.33 1.04
N LEU A 389 11.04 4.19 1.99
CA LEU A 389 11.92 5.23 2.52
C LEU A 389 13.18 4.63 3.13
N VAL A 390 13.04 3.59 3.96
CA VAL A 390 14.18 2.89 4.58
C VAL A 390 15.07 2.27 3.49
N CYS A 391 14.51 1.60 2.48
CA CYS A 391 15.28 1.02 1.37
C CYS A 391 16.05 2.10 0.58
N VAL A 392 15.43 3.25 0.32
CA VAL A 392 16.10 4.38 -0.34
C VAL A 392 17.26 4.89 0.51
N LEU A 393 17.06 5.09 1.81
CA LEU A 393 18.13 5.53 2.72
C LEU A 393 19.31 4.54 2.74
N ILE A 394 19.04 3.25 2.87
CA ILE A 394 20.08 2.20 2.81
C ILE A 394 20.84 2.27 1.48
N SER A 395 20.12 2.46 0.35
CA SER A 395 20.73 2.56 -0.97
C SER A 395 21.61 3.82 -1.11
N VAL A 396 21.12 4.96 -0.62
CA VAL A 396 21.87 6.23 -0.60
C VAL A 396 23.17 6.08 0.20
N PHE A 397 23.10 5.55 1.42
CA PHE A 397 24.28 5.31 2.24
C PHE A 397 25.24 4.30 1.63
N GLY A 398 24.72 3.24 1.00
CA GLY A 398 25.51 2.23 0.29
C GLY A 398 26.27 2.85 -0.89
N ILE A 399 25.59 3.58 -1.75
CA ILE A 399 26.20 4.24 -2.90
C ILE A 399 27.21 5.30 -2.43
N PHE A 400 26.84 6.14 -1.45
CA PHE A 400 27.73 7.15 -0.89
C PHE A 400 29.05 6.55 -0.38
N SER A 401 28.95 5.46 0.41
CA SER A 401 30.12 4.76 0.95
C SER A 401 30.99 4.14 -0.14
N LEU A 402 30.37 3.58 -1.18
CA LEU A 402 31.08 2.96 -2.30
C LEU A 402 31.72 4.00 -3.23
N VAL A 403 31.06 5.11 -3.48
CA VAL A 403 31.66 6.25 -4.22
C VAL A 403 32.86 6.78 -3.45
N THR A 404 32.73 6.93 -2.13
CA THR A 404 33.85 7.34 -1.25
C THR A 404 35.07 6.44 -1.45
N LEU A 405 34.85 5.14 -1.29
CA LEU A 405 35.92 4.15 -1.42
C LEU A 405 36.51 4.08 -2.83
N SER A 406 35.65 4.21 -3.87
CA SER A 406 36.10 4.26 -5.25
C SER A 406 36.94 5.51 -5.54
N CYS A 407 36.60 6.65 -4.94
CA CYS A 407 37.41 7.86 -5.01
C CYS A 407 38.77 7.69 -4.32
N GLU A 408 38.80 7.07 -3.15
CA GLU A 408 40.03 6.76 -2.41
C GLU A 408 40.95 5.80 -3.19
N GLN A 409 40.40 4.74 -3.76
CA GLN A 409 41.17 3.79 -4.57
C GLN A 409 41.69 4.36 -5.90
N ARG A 410 40.99 5.33 -6.48
CA ARG A 410 41.35 5.98 -7.74
C ARG A 410 41.91 7.39 -7.53
N GLN A 411 42.35 7.71 -6.33
CA GLN A 411 42.81 9.04 -5.95
C GLN A 411 43.99 9.51 -6.82
N LYS A 412 44.95 8.61 -7.11
CA LYS A 412 46.10 8.89 -8.00
C LYS A 412 45.64 9.14 -9.45
N GLU A 413 44.73 8.29 -9.96
CA GLU A 413 44.17 8.46 -11.32
C GLU A 413 43.45 9.82 -11.46
N ILE A 414 42.66 10.19 -10.44
CA ILE A 414 41.94 11.47 -10.36
C ILE A 414 42.96 12.63 -10.32
N ALA A 415 44.01 12.53 -9.51
CA ALA A 415 45.06 13.53 -9.38
C ALA A 415 45.82 13.73 -10.71
N ILE A 416 46.25 12.64 -11.35
CA ILE A 416 46.97 12.68 -12.64
C ILE A 416 46.06 13.30 -13.74
N ARG A 417 44.81 12.92 -13.82
CA ARG A 417 43.87 13.51 -14.77
C ARG A 417 43.67 15.01 -14.53
N LYS A 418 43.61 15.41 -13.25
CA LYS A 418 43.46 16.82 -12.87
C LYS A 418 44.68 17.64 -13.22
N VAL A 419 45.90 17.10 -13.01
CA VAL A 419 47.16 17.72 -13.43
C VAL A 419 47.22 17.87 -14.96
N ASN A 420 46.67 16.88 -15.70
CA ASN A 420 46.56 16.94 -17.16
C ASN A 420 45.35 17.78 -17.66
N GLY A 421 44.75 18.64 -16.81
CA GLY A 421 43.72 19.58 -17.19
C GLY A 421 42.30 19.06 -17.24
N ALA A 422 42.01 17.84 -16.71
CA ALA A 422 40.65 17.33 -16.64
C ALA A 422 39.78 18.15 -15.68
N GLN A 423 38.64 18.64 -16.18
CA GLN A 423 37.64 19.35 -15.38
C GLN A 423 36.88 18.38 -14.46
N ILE A 424 36.40 18.89 -13.34
CA ILE A 424 35.60 18.11 -12.36
C ILE A 424 34.40 17.46 -13.04
N ARG A 425 33.79 18.10 -14.04
CA ARG A 425 32.66 17.54 -14.80
C ARG A 425 32.98 16.21 -15.49
N HIS A 426 34.19 16.03 -16.00
CA HIS A 426 34.58 14.77 -16.66
C HIS A 426 34.69 13.62 -15.66
N ILE A 427 35.18 13.91 -14.45
CA ILE A 427 35.26 12.93 -13.35
C ILE A 427 33.84 12.56 -12.88
N LEU A 428 32.97 13.57 -12.70
CA LEU A 428 31.56 13.35 -12.35
C LEU A 428 30.85 12.50 -13.40
N GLN A 429 31.03 12.80 -14.68
CA GLN A 429 30.40 12.08 -15.79
C GLN A 429 30.84 10.61 -15.84
N MET A 430 32.11 10.32 -15.54
CA MET A 430 32.63 8.94 -15.48
C MET A 430 31.93 8.14 -14.37
N PHE A 431 31.86 8.67 -13.15
CA PHE A 431 31.18 7.98 -12.04
C PHE A 431 29.69 7.88 -12.27
N PHE A 432 29.05 8.95 -12.72
CA PHE A 432 27.61 8.95 -13.00
C PHE A 432 27.23 7.89 -14.05
N ARG A 433 28.00 7.79 -15.15
CA ARG A 433 27.78 6.77 -16.18
C ARG A 433 27.89 5.34 -15.61
N GLU A 434 28.85 5.10 -14.71
CA GLU A 434 29.03 3.80 -14.08
C GLU A 434 27.81 3.44 -13.21
N TYR A 435 27.38 4.33 -12.32
CA TYR A 435 26.23 4.06 -11.44
C TYR A 435 24.89 4.10 -12.18
N LEU A 436 24.75 4.93 -13.20
CA LEU A 436 23.57 4.94 -14.07
C LEU A 436 23.38 3.61 -14.79
N LEU A 437 24.45 3.02 -15.28
CA LEU A 437 24.40 1.68 -15.92
C LEU A 437 23.93 0.60 -14.92
N LEU A 438 24.43 0.63 -13.67
CA LEU A 438 23.94 -0.27 -12.63
C LEU A 438 22.47 -0.05 -12.32
N LEU A 439 22.00 1.20 -12.29
CA LEU A 439 20.60 1.55 -12.12
C LEU A 439 19.73 1.04 -13.27
N VAL A 440 20.19 1.17 -14.51
CA VAL A 440 19.48 0.63 -15.70
C VAL A 440 19.34 -0.89 -15.59
N ILE A 441 20.42 -1.61 -15.25
CA ILE A 441 20.37 -3.07 -15.07
C ILE A 441 19.37 -3.44 -13.96
N ALA A 442 19.42 -2.74 -12.83
CA ALA A 442 18.49 -2.96 -11.72
C ALA A 442 17.04 -2.68 -12.13
N ALA A 443 16.78 -1.61 -12.89
CA ALA A 443 15.45 -1.24 -13.35
C ALA A 443 14.86 -2.25 -14.35
N VAL A 444 15.67 -2.77 -15.28
CA VAL A 444 15.24 -3.80 -16.24
C VAL A 444 14.77 -5.08 -15.54
N ILE A 445 15.28 -5.38 -14.36
CA ILE A 445 14.84 -6.55 -13.56
C ILE A 445 13.69 -6.17 -12.63
N ALA A 446 13.82 -5.05 -11.91
CA ALA A 446 12.89 -4.64 -10.87
C ALA A 446 11.49 -4.30 -11.41
N PHE A 447 11.40 -3.57 -12.52
CA PHE A 447 10.12 -3.14 -13.06
C PHE A 447 9.25 -4.28 -13.59
N PRO A 448 9.75 -5.25 -14.36
CA PRO A 448 8.93 -6.40 -14.75
C PRO A 448 8.47 -7.25 -13.56
N MET A 449 9.35 -7.49 -12.57
CA MET A 449 8.98 -8.20 -11.34
C MET A 449 7.89 -7.45 -10.57
N GLY A 450 8.09 -6.16 -10.36
CA GLY A 450 7.11 -5.30 -9.69
C GLY A 450 5.77 -5.26 -10.43
N TYR A 451 5.81 -5.19 -11.76
CA TYR A 451 4.60 -5.21 -12.59
C TYR A 451 3.79 -6.49 -12.42
N VAL A 452 4.44 -7.66 -12.46
CA VAL A 452 3.76 -8.95 -12.29
C VAL A 452 3.10 -9.03 -10.92
N VAL A 453 3.82 -8.67 -9.86
CA VAL A 453 3.29 -8.68 -8.48
C VAL A 453 2.11 -7.71 -8.34
N MET A 454 2.27 -6.48 -8.84
CA MET A 454 1.23 -5.47 -8.71
C MET A 454 0.02 -5.74 -9.60
N ARG A 455 0.21 -6.34 -10.75
CA ARG A 455 -0.90 -6.77 -11.61
C ARG A 455 -1.76 -7.82 -10.93
N GLN A 456 -1.14 -8.87 -10.34
CA GLN A 456 -1.86 -9.89 -9.59
C GLN A 456 -2.63 -9.29 -8.40
N TRP A 457 -2.01 -8.32 -7.71
CA TRP A 457 -2.68 -7.61 -6.62
C TRP A 457 -3.85 -6.75 -7.13
N LEU A 458 -3.69 -6.01 -8.23
CA LEU A 458 -4.77 -5.21 -8.84
C LEU A 458 -5.94 -6.08 -9.32
N GLU A 459 -5.71 -7.30 -9.79
CA GLU A 459 -6.75 -8.23 -10.22
C GLU A 459 -7.72 -8.63 -9.09
N THR A 460 -7.39 -8.38 -7.83
CA THR A 460 -8.32 -8.56 -6.70
C THR A 460 -9.41 -7.49 -6.65
N TYR A 461 -9.24 -6.37 -7.36
CA TYR A 461 -10.18 -5.26 -7.40
C TYR A 461 -11.05 -5.31 -8.65
N VAL A 462 -12.33 -5.01 -8.48
CA VAL A 462 -13.27 -4.91 -9.61
C VAL A 462 -12.95 -3.69 -10.48
N ARG A 463 -12.54 -2.59 -9.83
CA ARG A 463 -12.12 -1.36 -10.51
C ARG A 463 -10.64 -1.15 -10.30
N GLN A 464 -9.89 -1.07 -11.39
CA GLN A 464 -8.43 -1.04 -11.39
C GLN A 464 -7.91 0.25 -12.03
N THR A 465 -6.85 0.81 -11.45
CA THR A 465 -6.10 1.89 -12.08
C THR A 465 -5.15 1.35 -13.15
N ALA A 466 -4.97 2.07 -14.24
CA ALA A 466 -3.97 1.70 -15.25
C ALA A 466 -2.55 2.02 -14.78
N ILE A 467 -1.62 1.08 -14.96
CA ILE A 467 -0.18 1.29 -14.73
C ILE A 467 0.41 1.90 -16.00
N ASN A 468 0.54 3.23 -16.04
CA ASN A 468 1.04 3.96 -17.19
C ASN A 468 2.57 3.95 -17.25
N GLY A 469 3.15 4.03 -18.45
CA GLY A 469 4.60 4.08 -18.66
C GLY A 469 5.32 5.22 -17.91
N TRP A 470 4.65 6.33 -17.66
CA TRP A 470 5.18 7.47 -16.90
C TRP A 470 5.55 7.14 -15.45
N VAL A 471 4.91 6.13 -14.83
CA VAL A 471 5.26 5.66 -13.48
C VAL A 471 6.69 5.13 -13.45
N TYR A 472 7.07 4.32 -14.45
CA TYR A 472 8.42 3.76 -14.56
C TYR A 472 9.47 4.85 -14.78
N VAL A 473 9.20 5.76 -15.72
CA VAL A 473 10.09 6.87 -16.03
C VAL A 473 10.26 7.80 -14.83
N GLY A 474 9.17 8.14 -14.15
CA GLY A 474 9.20 9.02 -12.97
C GLY A 474 10.04 8.44 -11.84
N ILE A 475 9.83 7.15 -11.50
CA ILE A 475 10.60 6.47 -10.45
C ILE A 475 12.09 6.39 -10.84
N PHE A 476 12.39 6.02 -12.09
CA PHE A 476 13.77 5.94 -12.59
C PHE A 476 14.48 7.28 -12.47
N VAL A 477 13.85 8.37 -12.92
CA VAL A 477 14.42 9.72 -12.88
C VAL A 477 14.65 10.18 -11.44
N VAL A 478 13.69 9.97 -10.54
CA VAL A 478 13.85 10.36 -9.11
C VAL A 478 15.04 9.63 -8.49
N VAL A 479 15.17 8.32 -8.68
CA VAL A 479 16.29 7.55 -8.12
C VAL A 479 17.61 7.96 -8.78
N ALA A 480 17.64 8.21 -10.11
CA ALA A 480 18.83 8.70 -10.82
C ALA A 480 19.31 10.07 -10.29
N VAL A 481 18.37 10.97 -10.00
CA VAL A 481 18.69 12.29 -9.40
C VAL A 481 19.27 12.13 -8.00
N ILE A 482 18.71 11.26 -7.16
CA ILE A 482 19.25 10.97 -5.83
C ILE A 482 20.68 10.45 -5.91
N ILE A 483 20.95 9.50 -6.82
CA ILE A 483 22.29 8.96 -7.06
C ILE A 483 23.24 10.06 -7.52
N LEU A 484 22.82 10.90 -8.45
CA LEU A 484 23.60 12.02 -8.97
C LEU A 484 24.00 12.99 -7.86
N LEU A 485 23.05 13.37 -6.99
CA LEU A 485 23.33 14.26 -5.86
C LEU A 485 24.35 13.65 -4.89
N CYS A 486 24.26 12.36 -4.59
CA CYS A 486 25.23 11.65 -3.76
C CYS A 486 26.65 11.68 -4.38
N ILE A 487 26.73 11.45 -5.70
CA ILE A 487 28.00 11.44 -6.44
C ILE A 487 28.60 12.85 -6.47
N ILE A 488 27.81 13.87 -6.78
CA ILE A 488 28.27 15.28 -6.84
C ILE A 488 28.86 15.70 -5.50
N TRP A 489 28.13 15.49 -4.41
CA TRP A 489 28.59 15.85 -3.06
C TRP A 489 29.95 15.24 -2.72
N ARG A 490 30.15 13.97 -3.03
CA ARG A 490 31.37 13.24 -2.68
C ARG A 490 32.55 13.59 -3.56
N ILE A 491 32.35 13.64 -4.87
CA ILE A 491 33.43 13.99 -5.82
C ILE A 491 33.86 15.44 -5.64
N TRP A 492 32.93 16.35 -5.39
CA TRP A 492 33.26 17.74 -5.12
C TRP A 492 34.17 17.88 -3.88
N LYS A 493 33.93 17.10 -2.82
CA LYS A 493 34.80 17.06 -1.64
C LYS A 493 36.16 16.45 -1.96
N ALA A 494 36.22 15.36 -2.73
CA ALA A 494 37.49 14.73 -3.13
C ALA A 494 38.29 15.59 -4.09
N ALA A 495 37.64 16.29 -5.01
CA ALA A 495 38.30 17.16 -5.99
C ALA A 495 38.86 18.47 -5.40
N ARG A 496 38.48 18.87 -4.20
CA ARG A 496 39.06 20.02 -3.47
C ARG A 496 40.38 19.69 -2.80
N GLN A 497 40.76 18.41 -2.68
CA GLN A 497 42.06 18.03 -2.13
C GLN A 497 43.17 18.44 -3.05
N ASN A 498 44.32 18.89 -2.46
CA ASN A 498 45.48 19.35 -3.21
C ASN A 498 46.16 18.17 -3.93
N PRO A 499 46.26 18.17 -5.29
CA PRO A 499 46.88 17.07 -6.03
C PRO A 499 48.32 16.79 -5.63
N ALA A 500 49.08 17.83 -5.23
CA ALA A 500 50.48 17.71 -4.84
C ALA A 500 50.66 16.91 -3.53
N GLU A 501 49.77 17.09 -2.56
CA GLU A 501 49.79 16.32 -1.31
C GLU A 501 49.45 14.85 -1.53
N VAL A 502 48.51 14.54 -2.46
CA VAL A 502 48.10 13.20 -2.81
C VAL A 502 49.23 12.39 -3.46
N ILE A 503 50.08 13.05 -4.24
CA ILE A 503 51.22 12.41 -4.95
C ILE A 503 52.42 12.24 -4.03
N LYS A 504 52.60 13.16 -3.02
CA LYS A 504 53.76 13.19 -2.12
C LYS A 504 53.66 12.24 -0.89
N ASN A 505 52.47 11.83 -0.51
CA ASN A 505 52.22 11.02 0.69
C ASN A 505 52.42 9.49 0.46
N GLU A 506 53.54 9.11 -0.19
CA GLU A 506 54.10 7.74 -0.19
C GLU A 506 55.52 7.76 0.41
#